data_8e19e81bd8836e6947f2bb8a63a272c9
#
_entry.id   8e19e81bd8836e6947f2bb8a63a272c9
#
_cell.length_a   1.000
_cell.length_b   1.000
_cell.length_c   1.000
_cell.angle_alpha   90.00
_cell.angle_beta   90.00
_cell.angle_gamma   90.00
#
_symmetry.space_group_name_H-M   'P 1'
#
loop_
_entity.id
_entity.type
_entity.pdbx_description
1 polymer ?
#
loop_
_entity_poly.entity_id
_entity_poly.type
_entity_poly.pdbx_seq_one_letter_code
_entity_poly.pdbx_strand_id
1 'polypeptide(L)'
;MIEFEQLLKVFFAENGTKDDTLATLRAAQEWARARCAESLPVGERYAGGQGLFPERLPELQLTSRFITDFYLLVLDWAQWAATIVESWPDDPRQARHDPDVVAETVRRASTGIRDAGSRTRP
;
A
#
# COMPACT_ATOMS: atom_id res chain seq x y z
N MET A 1 -13.35 -6.19 -6.55
CA MET A 1 -13.23 -4.94 -5.76
C MET A 1 -12.17 -5.11 -4.69
N ILE A 2 -11.30 -4.15 -4.53
CA ILE A 2 -10.28 -4.18 -3.50
C ILE A 2 -10.85 -3.52 -2.25
N GLU A 3 -10.98 -4.29 -1.19
CA GLU A 3 -11.41 -3.78 0.10
C GLU A 3 -10.19 -3.72 1.01
N PHE A 4 -9.96 -2.55 1.60
CA PHE A 4 -8.85 -2.37 2.52
C PHE A 4 -9.38 -1.86 3.85
N GLU A 5 -9.88 -2.79 4.64
CA GLU A 5 -10.48 -2.52 5.95
C GLU A 5 -9.52 -1.84 6.91
N GLN A 6 -8.23 -2.17 6.82
CA GLN A 6 -7.20 -1.58 7.69
C GLN A 6 -7.11 -0.07 7.55
N LEU A 7 -7.36 0.47 6.35
CA LEU A 7 -7.36 1.91 6.15
C LEU A 7 -8.46 2.58 6.95
N LEU A 8 -9.66 1.98 6.97
CA LEU A 8 -10.77 2.49 7.77
C LEU A 8 -10.46 2.46 9.26
N LYS A 9 -9.81 1.40 9.74
CA LYS A 9 -9.41 1.31 11.15
C LYS A 9 -8.42 2.39 11.53
N VAL A 10 -7.50 2.74 10.63
CA VAL A 10 -6.56 3.83 10.86
C VAL A 10 -7.28 5.18 10.84
N PHE A 11 -8.22 5.37 9.92
CA PHE A 11 -9.00 6.61 9.85
C PHE A 11 -9.78 6.86 11.14
N PHE A 12 -10.29 5.79 11.78
CA PHE A 12 -11.03 5.88 13.02
C PHE A 12 -10.17 5.52 14.26
N ALA A 13 -8.88 5.82 14.20
CA ALA A 13 -7.93 5.46 15.27
C ALA A 13 -8.29 6.07 16.63
N GLU A 14 -9.02 7.20 16.67
CA GLU A 14 -9.45 7.85 17.90
C GLU A 14 -10.39 6.97 18.74
N ASN A 15 -10.94 5.92 18.16
CA ASN A 15 -11.83 4.99 18.88
C ASN A 15 -11.07 3.88 19.60
N GLY A 16 -9.76 3.86 19.52
CA GLY A 16 -8.92 2.86 20.15
C GLY A 16 -7.67 3.48 20.76
N THR A 17 -6.67 2.66 20.97
CA THR A 17 -5.38 3.08 21.53
C THR A 17 -4.31 3.17 20.42
N LYS A 18 -3.18 3.79 20.74
CA LYS A 18 -1.99 3.79 19.88
C LYS A 18 -1.58 2.35 19.53
N ASP A 19 -1.58 1.45 20.51
CA ASP A 19 -1.22 0.05 20.28
C ASP A 19 -2.18 -0.65 19.33
N ASP A 20 -3.49 -0.33 19.40
CA ASP A 20 -4.48 -0.85 18.44
C ASP A 20 -4.15 -0.42 17.02
N THR A 21 -3.78 0.84 16.84
CA THR A 21 -3.42 1.37 15.52
C THR A 21 -2.15 0.70 14.99
N LEU A 22 -1.14 0.54 15.83
CA LEU A 22 0.10 -0.14 15.46
C LEU A 22 -0.17 -1.60 15.09
N ALA A 23 -1.03 -2.30 15.84
CA ALA A 23 -1.40 -3.67 15.53
C ALA A 23 -2.11 -3.77 14.16
N THR A 24 -2.98 -2.83 13.86
CA THR A 24 -3.65 -2.75 12.56
C THR A 24 -2.64 -2.57 11.43
N LEU A 25 -1.67 -1.69 11.61
CA LEU A 25 -0.63 -1.44 10.59
C LEU A 25 0.28 -2.66 10.40
N ARG A 26 0.64 -3.35 11.47
CA ARG A 26 1.41 -4.60 11.37
C ARG A 26 0.63 -5.68 10.63
N ALA A 27 -0.66 -5.79 10.91
CA ALA A 27 -1.53 -6.74 10.20
C ALA A 27 -1.59 -6.42 8.71
N ALA A 28 -1.63 -5.15 8.34
CA ALA A 28 -1.59 -4.72 6.94
C ALA A 28 -0.28 -5.12 6.26
N GLN A 29 0.85 -4.94 6.95
CA GLN A 29 2.16 -5.35 6.44
C GLN A 29 2.22 -6.86 6.19
N GLU A 30 1.78 -7.64 7.16
CA GLU A 30 1.78 -9.10 7.06
C GLU A 30 0.87 -9.58 5.93
N TRP A 31 -0.30 -8.99 5.82
CA TRP A 31 -1.23 -9.32 4.75
C TRP A 31 -0.62 -9.05 3.37
N ALA A 32 -0.04 -7.87 3.18
CA ALA A 32 0.56 -7.50 1.89
C ALA A 32 1.74 -8.41 1.55
N ARG A 33 2.59 -8.69 2.54
CA ARG A 33 3.74 -9.58 2.33
C ARG A 33 3.30 -11.00 1.97
N ALA A 34 2.28 -11.52 2.65
CA ALA A 34 1.75 -12.85 2.40
C ALA A 34 1.14 -12.95 1.00
N ARG A 35 0.39 -11.91 0.58
CA ARG A 35 -0.21 -11.90 -0.77
C ARG A 35 0.87 -11.88 -1.86
N CYS A 36 1.90 -11.05 -1.68
CA CYS A 36 3.03 -11.04 -2.62
C CYS A 36 3.72 -12.41 -2.67
N ALA A 37 3.98 -13.01 -1.52
CA ALA A 37 4.65 -14.31 -1.46
C ALA A 37 3.83 -15.40 -2.15
N GLU A 38 2.50 -15.38 -2.00
CA GLU A 38 1.62 -16.36 -2.63
C GLU A 38 1.59 -16.22 -4.15
N SER A 39 1.65 -15.00 -4.66
CA SER A 39 1.55 -14.76 -6.10
C SER A 39 2.87 -14.96 -6.83
N LEU A 40 4.00 -14.89 -6.13
CA LEU A 40 5.31 -14.93 -6.74
C LEU A 40 5.59 -16.20 -7.54
N PRO A 41 5.32 -17.43 -7.04
CA PRO A 41 5.58 -18.64 -7.83
C PRO A 41 4.76 -18.70 -9.12
N VAL A 42 3.52 -18.20 -9.08
CA VAL A 42 2.67 -18.16 -10.29
C VAL A 42 3.27 -17.19 -11.31
N GLY A 43 3.68 -16.01 -10.85
CA GLY A 43 4.33 -15.02 -11.72
C GLY A 43 5.62 -15.56 -12.34
N GLU A 44 6.43 -16.25 -11.53
CA GLU A 44 7.67 -16.87 -12.03
C GLU A 44 7.41 -17.91 -13.11
N ARG A 45 6.34 -18.71 -12.97
CA ARG A 45 5.98 -19.69 -14.02
C ARG A 45 5.59 -18.99 -15.31
N TYR A 46 4.79 -17.93 -15.24
CA TYR A 46 4.43 -17.16 -16.44
C TYR A 46 5.66 -16.51 -17.08
N ALA A 47 6.55 -15.95 -16.27
CA ALA A 47 7.79 -15.37 -16.77
C ALA A 47 8.67 -16.42 -17.46
N GLY A 48 8.63 -17.67 -16.98
CA GLY A 48 9.35 -18.80 -17.58
C GLY A 48 8.64 -19.48 -18.73
N GLY A 49 7.49 -18.96 -19.16
CA GLY A 49 6.73 -19.54 -20.26
C GLY A 49 5.90 -20.77 -19.90
N GLN A 50 5.66 -21.00 -18.60
CA GLN A 50 5.01 -22.22 -18.09
C GLN A 50 3.66 -21.95 -17.43
N GLY A 51 3.05 -20.79 -17.71
CA GLY A 51 1.75 -20.45 -17.15
C GLY A 51 0.62 -21.29 -17.77
N LEU A 52 -0.49 -21.43 -17.03
CA LEU A 52 -1.59 -22.30 -17.39
C LEU A 52 -2.45 -21.78 -18.56
N PHE A 53 -2.53 -20.47 -18.72
CA PHE A 53 -3.41 -19.85 -19.72
C PHE A 53 -2.61 -18.86 -20.56
N PRO A 54 -1.69 -19.34 -21.43
CA PRO A 54 -0.81 -18.45 -22.19
C PRO A 54 -1.57 -17.51 -23.12
N GLU A 55 -2.74 -17.91 -23.62
CA GLU A 55 -3.59 -17.05 -24.47
C GLU A 55 -4.17 -15.85 -23.70
N ARG A 56 -4.22 -15.94 -22.37
CA ARG A 56 -4.71 -14.86 -21.50
C ARG A 56 -3.60 -13.96 -20.96
N LEU A 57 -2.36 -14.26 -21.33
CA LEU A 57 -1.21 -13.52 -20.77
C LEU A 57 -1.25 -12.01 -21.02
N PRO A 58 -1.71 -11.52 -22.18
CA PRO A 58 -1.81 -10.06 -22.37
C PRO A 58 -2.66 -9.36 -21.32
N GLU A 59 -3.82 -9.96 -20.96
CA GLU A 59 -4.69 -9.39 -19.94
C GLU A 59 -4.13 -9.64 -18.55
N LEU A 60 -3.62 -10.84 -18.31
CA LEU A 60 -3.08 -11.22 -16.99
C LEU A 60 -1.90 -10.34 -16.58
N GLN A 61 -1.03 -9.98 -17.52
CA GLN A 61 0.13 -9.14 -17.17
C GLN A 61 -0.28 -7.75 -16.73
N LEU A 62 -1.37 -7.21 -17.27
CA LEU A 62 -1.84 -5.88 -16.88
C LEU A 62 -2.45 -5.92 -15.47
N THR A 63 -3.34 -6.88 -15.21
CA THR A 63 -3.98 -7.00 -13.90
C THR A 63 -3.00 -7.42 -12.82
N SER A 64 -2.07 -8.30 -13.13
CA SER A 64 -1.03 -8.74 -12.18
C SER A 64 -0.13 -7.59 -11.75
N ARG A 65 0.22 -6.70 -12.68
CA ARG A 65 1.03 -5.53 -12.35
C ARG A 65 0.30 -4.61 -11.37
N PHE A 66 -0.99 -4.35 -11.63
CA PHE A 66 -1.79 -3.53 -10.73
C PHE A 66 -1.85 -4.15 -9.34
N ILE A 67 -2.15 -5.44 -9.26
CA ILE A 67 -2.29 -6.13 -7.96
C ILE A 67 -0.96 -6.14 -7.21
N THR A 68 0.14 -6.42 -7.90
CA THR A 68 1.47 -6.40 -7.31
C THR A 68 1.82 -5.02 -6.76
N ASP A 69 1.59 -3.98 -7.56
CA ASP A 69 1.87 -2.61 -7.13
C ASP A 69 0.98 -2.21 -5.96
N PHE A 70 -0.26 -2.70 -5.92
CA PHE A 70 -1.17 -2.46 -4.79
C PHE A 70 -0.63 -3.09 -3.49
N TYR A 71 -0.18 -4.34 -3.54
CA TYR A 71 0.38 -4.98 -2.35
C TYR A 71 1.64 -4.25 -1.86
N LEU A 72 2.50 -3.85 -2.78
CA LEU A 72 3.71 -3.11 -2.42
C LEU A 72 3.37 -1.74 -1.85
N LEU A 73 2.34 -1.08 -2.39
CA LEU A 73 1.84 0.18 -1.85
C LEU A 73 1.38 0.01 -0.40
N VAL A 74 0.58 -1.03 -0.12
CA VAL A 74 0.09 -1.30 1.22
C VAL A 74 1.25 -1.54 2.18
N LEU A 75 2.24 -2.34 1.76
CA LEU A 75 3.41 -2.63 2.58
C LEU A 75 4.19 -1.38 2.93
N ASP A 76 4.51 -0.56 1.93
CA ASP A 76 5.28 0.67 2.12
C ASP A 76 4.51 1.68 2.97
N TRP A 77 3.22 1.85 2.66
CA TRP A 77 2.37 2.78 3.41
C TRP A 77 2.27 2.38 4.88
N ALA A 78 2.05 1.10 5.16
CA ALA A 78 1.88 0.64 6.53
C ALA A 78 3.18 0.81 7.34
N GLN A 79 4.35 0.58 6.73
CA GLN A 79 5.64 0.82 7.38
C GLN A 79 5.84 2.29 7.70
N TRP A 80 5.56 3.17 6.73
CA TRP A 80 5.67 4.61 6.91
C TRP A 80 4.71 5.11 7.98
N ALA A 81 3.44 4.67 7.92
CA ALA A 81 2.42 5.08 8.89
C ALA A 81 2.77 4.62 10.29
N ALA A 82 3.30 3.41 10.46
CA ALA A 82 3.73 2.90 11.76
C ALA A 82 4.81 3.77 12.38
N THR A 83 5.76 4.24 11.58
CA THR A 83 6.82 5.14 12.05
C THR A 83 6.24 6.42 12.64
N ILE A 84 5.21 6.97 12.01
CA ILE A 84 4.54 8.18 12.50
C ILE A 84 3.75 7.89 13.77
N VAL A 85 2.97 6.81 13.76
CA VAL A 85 2.14 6.43 14.92
C VAL A 85 2.98 6.12 16.15
N GLU A 86 4.19 5.58 15.98
CA GLU A 86 5.10 5.35 17.10
C GLU A 86 5.43 6.62 17.87
N SER A 87 5.40 7.77 17.21
CA SER A 87 5.64 9.07 17.87
C SER A 87 4.39 9.66 18.52
N TRP A 88 3.22 9.06 18.32
CA TRP A 88 1.97 9.54 18.90
C TRP A 88 1.91 9.29 20.40
N PRO A 89 1.14 10.10 21.15
CA PRO A 89 0.80 9.75 22.53
C PRO A 89 -0.10 8.50 22.56
N ASP A 90 -0.22 7.88 23.73
CA ASP A 90 -0.99 6.64 23.88
C ASP A 90 -2.45 6.80 23.47
N ASP A 91 -3.03 7.99 23.69
CA ASP A 91 -4.37 8.31 23.22
C ASP A 91 -4.29 8.99 21.85
N PRO A 92 -4.72 8.34 20.76
CA PRO A 92 -4.65 8.93 19.42
C PRO A 92 -5.43 10.25 19.29
N ARG A 93 -6.41 10.49 20.14
CA ARG A 93 -7.16 11.76 20.13
C ARG A 93 -6.28 12.94 20.49
N GLN A 94 -5.14 12.71 21.15
CA GLN A 94 -4.18 13.75 21.51
C GLN A 94 -3.05 13.89 20.50
N ALA A 95 -3.05 13.06 19.45
CA ALA A 95 -2.07 13.18 18.39
C ALA A 95 -2.26 14.50 17.63
N ARG A 96 -1.15 15.12 17.26
CA ARG A 96 -1.17 16.36 16.49
C ARG A 96 -0.62 16.08 15.11
N HIS A 97 -1.15 16.78 14.12
CA HIS A 97 -0.62 16.65 12.77
C HIS A 97 0.78 17.25 12.69
N ASP A 98 1.57 16.69 11.77
CA ASP A 98 2.89 17.24 11.44
C ASP A 98 2.75 17.98 10.10
N PRO A 99 2.94 19.32 10.10
CA PRO A 99 2.84 20.09 8.85
C PRO A 99 3.79 19.61 7.76
N ASP A 100 4.95 19.08 8.13
CA ASP A 100 5.92 18.59 7.16
C ASP A 100 5.40 17.32 6.45
N VAL A 101 4.70 16.45 7.15
CA VAL A 101 4.07 15.26 6.56
C VAL A 101 3.01 15.67 5.56
N VAL A 102 2.15 16.63 5.92
CA VAL A 102 1.12 17.14 5.01
C VAL A 102 1.75 17.76 3.76
N ALA A 103 2.76 18.61 3.96
CA ALA A 103 3.45 19.27 2.86
C ALA A 103 4.13 18.25 1.93
N GLU A 104 4.73 17.21 2.49
CA GLU A 104 5.34 16.15 1.69
C GLU A 104 4.30 15.40 0.86
N THR A 105 3.15 15.10 1.43
CA THR A 105 2.07 14.41 0.71
C THR A 105 1.60 15.24 -0.48
N VAL A 106 1.47 16.55 -0.29
CA VAL A 106 1.12 17.47 -1.39
C VAL A 106 2.19 17.46 -2.48
N ARG A 107 3.47 17.51 -2.08
CA ARG A 107 4.58 17.44 -3.06
C ARG A 107 4.58 16.14 -3.83
N ARG A 108 4.34 15.01 -3.17
CA ARG A 108 4.25 13.69 -3.83
C ARG A 108 3.14 13.68 -4.88
N ALA A 109 1.97 14.18 -4.54
CA ALA A 109 0.84 14.24 -5.46
C ALA A 109 1.16 15.12 -6.66
N SER A 110 1.72 16.29 -6.42
CA SER A 110 2.07 17.25 -7.45
C SER A 110 3.13 16.71 -8.40
N THR A 111 4.19 16.11 -7.85
CA THR A 111 5.28 15.51 -8.62
C THR A 111 4.79 14.29 -9.41
N GLY A 112 3.99 13.43 -8.78
CA GLY A 112 3.45 12.24 -9.41
C GLY A 112 2.57 12.57 -10.61
N ILE A 113 1.73 13.59 -10.48
CA ILE A 113 0.87 14.04 -11.58
C ILE A 113 1.72 14.60 -12.73
N ARG A 114 2.75 15.40 -12.42
CA ARG A 114 3.66 15.96 -13.42
C ARG A 114 4.41 14.87 -14.18
N ASP A 115 4.96 13.90 -13.45
CA ASP A 115 5.72 12.80 -14.03
C ASP A 115 4.84 11.93 -14.92
N ALA A 116 3.60 11.64 -14.48
CA ALA A 116 2.63 10.90 -15.28
C ALA A 116 2.30 11.62 -16.58
N GLY A 117 2.12 12.96 -16.52
CA GLY A 117 1.91 13.77 -17.70
C GLY A 117 3.09 13.74 -18.67
N SER A 118 4.31 13.77 -18.15
CA SER A 118 5.51 13.68 -18.97
C SER A 118 5.63 12.34 -19.69
N ARG A 119 5.26 11.26 -19.02
CA ARG A 119 5.34 9.92 -19.60
C ARG A 119 4.32 9.64 -20.69
N THR A 120 3.21 10.37 -20.70
CA THR A 120 2.16 10.18 -21.71
C THR A 120 2.36 11.02 -22.95
N ARG A 121 3.34 11.92 -22.97
CA ARG A 121 3.67 12.73 -24.14
C ARG A 121 4.55 11.95 -25.10
N PRO A 122 4.20 11.91 -26.41
CA PRO A 122 5.05 11.25 -27.39
C PRO A 122 6.39 11.97 -27.58
#